data_8e4f52b1f69d75ff2e96a3ddd19f6d53
#
_entry.id   8e4f52b1f69d75ff2e96a3ddd19f6d53
#
_cell.length_a   1.000
_cell.length_b   1.000
_cell.length_c   1.000
_cell.angle_alpha   90.00
_cell.angle_beta   90.00
_cell.angle_gamma   90.00
#
_symmetry.space_group_name_H-M   'P 1'
#
loop_
_entity.id
_entity.type
_entity.pdbx_description
1 polymer ?
#
loop_
_entity_poly.entity_id
_entity_poly.type
_entity_poly.pdbx_seq_one_letter_code
_entity_poly.pdbx_strand_id
1 'polypeptide(L)'
;TLLTQPFLSLSVNIDGERGLLGVALDPNFASNQYIYVCYTIASGLFNRVSRFTASGDTVIPGSEVTVIELDTLIANYHGGGHLDFGPDGTLYIAAGENGRSYKSQDLDSYLGKILRVNPDGSVPVNNPFTGPGKRQRVWSYGLRNPFTFSFQPSTGKLFINDVGEITYEEINDATTGGNNFGWPAAEGISTDTNFVNPYYNYIHGTASGQGCAITGGTFFNP
;
A
#
# COMPACT_ATOMS: atom_id res chain seq x y z
N THR A 1 17.67 23.51 -0.10
CA THR A 1 19.07 23.01 -0.05
C THR A 1 19.02 21.58 0.46
N LEU A 2 19.72 20.65 -0.19
CA LEU A 2 19.87 19.29 0.31
C LEU A 2 20.78 19.33 1.54
N LEU A 3 20.35 18.68 2.62
CA LEU A 3 21.14 18.56 3.84
C LEU A 3 22.32 17.61 3.63
N THR A 4 23.41 17.84 4.34
CA THR A 4 24.63 17.01 4.24
C THR A 4 24.48 15.66 4.96
N GLN A 5 23.60 15.58 5.94
CA GLN A 5 23.28 14.35 6.65
C GLN A 5 21.88 13.85 6.24
N PRO A 6 21.70 12.54 6.02
CA PRO A 6 20.38 12.00 5.77
C PRO A 6 19.51 12.11 7.02
N PHE A 7 18.22 12.34 6.83
CA PHE A 7 17.25 12.35 7.92
C PHE A 7 17.19 10.99 8.65
N LEU A 8 17.19 9.90 7.90
CA LEU A 8 17.17 8.51 8.36
C LEU A 8 18.00 7.64 7.41
N SER A 9 18.76 6.71 7.95
CA SER A 9 19.46 5.66 7.21
C SER A 9 19.04 4.29 7.74
N LEU A 10 18.61 3.42 6.84
CA LEU A 10 18.18 2.05 7.15
C LEU A 10 18.97 1.06 6.31
N SER A 11 19.35 -0.06 6.91
CA SER A 11 19.86 -1.22 6.15
C SER A 11 18.67 -1.95 5.54
N VAL A 12 18.56 -1.92 4.21
CA VAL A 12 17.46 -2.52 3.46
C VAL A 12 17.98 -3.50 2.41
N ASN A 13 17.15 -4.46 2.02
CA ASN A 13 17.40 -5.26 0.82
C ASN A 13 16.97 -4.45 -0.40
N ILE A 14 17.81 -4.45 -1.45
CA ILE A 14 17.60 -3.66 -2.68
C ILE A 14 17.45 -4.51 -3.94
N ASP A 15 17.17 -5.81 -3.79
CA ASP A 15 17.00 -6.71 -4.93
C ASP A 15 15.66 -6.45 -5.64
N GLY A 16 15.69 -6.16 -6.94
CA GLY A 16 14.51 -5.84 -7.75
C GLY A 16 13.78 -4.59 -7.28
N GLU A 17 12.49 -4.73 -6.96
CA GLU A 17 11.63 -3.63 -6.49
C GLU A 17 11.73 -3.41 -4.96
N ARG A 18 12.63 -4.11 -4.27
CA ARG A 18 12.81 -3.98 -2.83
C ARG A 18 13.57 -2.69 -2.47
N GLY A 19 13.49 -2.28 -1.22
CA GLY A 19 14.21 -1.09 -0.75
C GLY A 19 13.44 -0.30 0.30
N LEU A 20 13.62 1.01 0.25
CA LEU A 20 12.76 2.00 0.92
C LEU A 20 11.56 2.25 0.00
N LEU A 21 10.37 1.85 0.43
CA LEU A 21 9.20 1.74 -0.43
C LEU A 21 8.21 2.89 -0.24
N GLY A 22 8.09 3.40 0.98
CA GLY A 22 7.13 4.47 1.27
C GLY A 22 7.44 5.20 2.56
N VAL A 23 6.97 6.46 2.63
CA VAL A 23 7.09 7.33 3.79
C VAL A 23 5.79 8.10 3.96
N ALA A 24 5.28 8.18 5.20
CA ALA A 24 4.14 9.03 5.57
C ALA A 24 4.42 9.77 6.88
N LEU A 25 3.92 10.99 6.98
CA LEU A 25 3.91 11.75 8.22
C LEU A 25 2.63 11.45 9.00
N ASP A 26 2.75 11.36 10.32
CA ASP A 26 1.58 11.30 11.19
C ASP A 26 0.71 12.56 11.00
N PRO A 27 -0.62 12.47 10.96
CA PRO A 27 -1.49 13.65 10.89
C PRO A 27 -1.26 14.67 12.01
N ASN A 28 -0.78 14.20 13.16
CA ASN A 28 -0.41 15.02 14.30
C ASN A 28 1.10 15.27 14.41
N PHE A 29 1.83 15.21 13.28
CA PHE A 29 3.28 15.32 13.23
C PHE A 29 3.81 16.55 14.00
N ALA A 30 3.11 17.68 13.92
CA ALA A 30 3.50 18.90 14.63
C ALA A 30 3.63 18.71 16.15
N SER A 31 2.89 17.76 16.73
CA SER A 31 2.88 17.48 18.16
C SER A 31 3.67 16.23 18.55
N ASN A 32 3.59 15.16 17.76
CA ASN A 32 4.17 13.86 18.10
C ASN A 32 5.48 13.55 17.38
N GLN A 33 5.78 14.26 16.28
CA GLN A 33 6.97 14.10 15.45
C GLN A 33 7.11 12.69 14.85
N TYR A 34 6.01 11.94 14.62
CA TYR A 34 6.06 10.59 14.11
C TYR A 34 6.13 10.54 12.59
N ILE A 35 7.02 9.69 12.08
CA ILE A 35 7.19 9.36 10.67
C ILE A 35 7.07 7.85 10.51
N TYR A 36 6.33 7.42 9.52
CA TYR A 36 6.13 6.01 9.18
C TYR A 36 6.88 5.69 7.90
N VAL A 37 7.58 4.57 7.91
CA VAL A 37 8.43 4.15 6.79
C VAL A 37 8.14 2.69 6.47
N CYS A 38 7.83 2.40 5.21
CA CYS A 38 7.75 1.04 4.70
C CYS A 38 9.04 0.69 3.97
N TYR A 39 9.64 -0.44 4.30
CA TYR A 39 10.89 -0.87 3.72
C TYR A 39 11.03 -2.40 3.74
N THR A 40 11.83 -2.95 2.82
CA THR A 40 12.21 -4.37 2.88
C THR A 40 13.38 -4.55 3.84
N ILE A 41 13.24 -5.38 4.87
CA ILE A 41 14.31 -5.64 5.84
C ILE A 41 15.58 -6.18 5.15
N ALA A 42 16.75 -6.01 5.76
CA ALA A 42 18.04 -6.35 5.15
C ALA A 42 18.14 -7.80 4.67
N SER A 43 17.49 -8.75 5.36
CA SER A 43 17.44 -10.16 4.92
C SER A 43 16.59 -10.39 3.67
N GLY A 44 15.75 -9.43 3.27
CA GLY A 44 14.82 -9.54 2.15
C GLY A 44 13.59 -10.40 2.40
N LEU A 45 13.37 -10.85 3.64
CA LEU A 45 12.31 -11.82 3.94
C LEU A 45 10.90 -11.22 3.89
N PHE A 46 10.74 -9.95 4.26
CA PHE A 46 9.43 -9.27 4.27
C PHE A 46 9.58 -7.75 4.25
N ASN A 47 8.49 -7.08 3.93
CA ASN A 47 8.36 -5.65 4.11
C ASN A 47 7.88 -5.36 5.54
N ARG A 48 8.44 -4.31 6.13
CA ARG A 48 8.08 -3.82 7.46
C ARG A 48 7.62 -2.39 7.37
N VAL A 49 6.60 -2.04 8.13
CA VAL A 49 6.29 -0.64 8.44
C VAL A 49 6.76 -0.35 9.86
N SER A 50 7.64 0.61 9.99
CA SER A 50 8.11 1.12 11.28
C SER A 50 7.78 2.59 11.43
N ARG A 51 7.52 3.00 12.68
CA ARG A 51 7.38 4.39 13.09
C ARG A 51 8.68 4.85 13.74
N PHE A 52 9.13 6.04 13.38
CA PHE A 52 10.27 6.73 13.96
C PHE A 52 9.83 8.07 14.57
N THR A 53 10.59 8.57 15.53
CA THR A 53 10.37 9.92 16.09
C THR A 53 11.42 10.88 15.54
N ALA A 54 10.96 11.95 14.91
CA ALA A 54 11.83 13.01 14.40
C ALA A 54 12.33 13.93 15.50
N SER A 55 13.52 14.51 15.31
CA SER A 55 14.08 15.59 16.12
C SER A 55 14.83 16.55 15.19
N GLY A 56 14.18 17.63 14.79
CA GLY A 56 14.69 18.53 13.76
C GLY A 56 14.90 17.80 12.44
N ASP A 57 16.09 17.87 11.90
CA ASP A 57 16.45 17.31 10.59
C ASP A 57 16.95 15.85 10.66
N THR A 58 16.64 15.12 11.72
CA THR A 58 17.06 13.72 11.92
C THR A 58 16.03 12.96 12.75
N VAL A 59 16.17 11.63 12.85
CA VAL A 59 15.39 10.80 13.78
C VAL A 59 16.14 10.65 15.11
N ILE A 60 15.39 10.48 16.20
CA ILE A 60 15.94 10.11 17.51
C ILE A 60 16.51 8.70 17.41
N PRO A 61 17.81 8.48 17.70
CA PRO A 61 18.40 7.13 17.67
C PRO A 61 17.65 6.17 18.60
N GLY A 62 17.34 4.96 18.07
CA GLY A 62 16.62 3.94 18.82
C GLY A 62 15.11 4.19 18.98
N SER A 63 14.55 5.20 18.30
CA SER A 63 13.10 5.49 18.35
C SER A 63 12.25 4.60 17.45
N GLU A 64 12.85 3.64 16.74
CA GLU A 64 12.11 2.72 15.89
C GLU A 64 11.13 1.88 16.68
N VAL A 65 9.87 1.86 16.20
CA VAL A 65 8.80 0.98 16.70
C VAL A 65 8.19 0.27 15.51
N THR A 66 8.24 -1.06 15.48
CA THR A 66 7.57 -1.84 14.46
C THR A 66 6.05 -1.68 14.58
N VAL A 67 5.40 -1.26 13.50
CA VAL A 67 3.94 -1.13 13.39
C VAL A 67 3.34 -2.43 12.87
N ILE A 68 3.88 -2.95 11.76
CA ILE A 68 3.43 -4.21 11.17
C ILE A 68 4.53 -4.83 10.32
N GLU A 69 4.61 -6.15 10.32
CA GLU A 69 5.38 -6.95 9.37
C GLU A 69 4.43 -7.64 8.40
N LEU A 70 4.72 -7.52 7.10
CA LEU A 70 3.91 -8.12 6.05
C LEU A 70 4.30 -9.58 5.83
N ASP A 71 3.66 -10.23 4.87
CA ASP A 71 3.94 -11.63 4.56
C ASP A 71 5.35 -11.81 3.99
N THR A 72 5.90 -13.02 4.16
CA THR A 72 7.18 -13.41 3.59
C THR A 72 7.19 -13.23 2.07
N LEU A 73 8.22 -12.57 1.57
CA LEU A 73 8.45 -12.37 0.14
C LEU A 73 9.14 -13.59 -0.47
N ILE A 74 8.70 -14.01 -1.66
CA ILE A 74 9.34 -15.06 -2.47
C ILE A 74 9.88 -14.53 -3.80
N ALA A 75 9.40 -13.37 -4.23
CA ALA A 75 9.84 -12.66 -5.43
C ALA A 75 10.44 -11.30 -5.06
N ASN A 76 11.19 -10.72 -5.99
CA ASN A 76 11.75 -9.38 -5.85
C ASN A 76 10.96 -8.31 -6.61
N TYR A 77 9.71 -8.59 -6.91
CA TYR A 77 8.76 -7.72 -7.59
C TYR A 77 7.37 -7.79 -6.92
N HIS A 78 6.49 -6.84 -7.26
CA HIS A 78 5.15 -6.69 -6.71
C HIS A 78 5.17 -6.65 -5.17
N GLY A 79 6.06 -5.82 -4.62
CA GLY A 79 6.19 -5.64 -3.18
C GLY A 79 5.17 -4.69 -2.57
N GLY A 80 4.61 -3.79 -3.37
CA GLY A 80 3.80 -2.67 -2.87
C GLY A 80 4.64 -1.72 -2.02
N GLY A 81 4.12 -1.33 -0.85
CA GLY A 81 4.86 -0.55 0.16
C GLY A 81 4.50 0.92 0.25
N HIS A 82 3.65 1.44 -0.65
CA HIS A 82 3.06 2.77 -0.46
C HIS A 82 2.23 2.79 0.81
N LEU A 83 2.32 3.88 1.57
CA LEU A 83 1.53 4.10 2.79
C LEU A 83 1.13 5.56 2.90
N ASP A 84 -0.06 5.80 3.44
CA ASP A 84 -0.57 7.15 3.72
C ASP A 84 -1.65 7.08 4.79
N PHE A 85 -1.90 8.20 5.45
CA PHE A 85 -2.98 8.35 6.42
C PHE A 85 -4.29 8.74 5.75
N GLY A 86 -5.33 7.98 6.06
CA GLY A 86 -6.68 8.37 5.70
C GLY A 86 -7.20 9.56 6.52
N PRO A 87 -8.28 10.22 6.05
CA PRO A 87 -8.90 11.33 6.78
C PRO A 87 -9.47 10.90 8.15
N ASP A 88 -9.58 9.61 8.41
CA ASP A 88 -9.98 9.02 9.67
C ASP A 88 -8.81 8.83 10.67
N GLY A 89 -7.59 9.24 10.28
CA GLY A 89 -6.38 9.12 11.10
C GLY A 89 -5.81 7.70 11.20
N THR A 90 -6.32 6.75 10.41
CA THR A 90 -5.73 5.41 10.32
C THR A 90 -4.71 5.33 9.18
N LEU A 91 -3.75 4.41 9.30
CA LEU A 91 -2.70 4.19 8.33
C LEU A 91 -3.13 3.12 7.32
N TYR A 92 -3.11 3.47 6.04
CA TYR A 92 -3.34 2.55 4.94
C TYR A 92 -2.00 2.12 4.33
N ILE A 93 -1.90 0.86 3.90
CA ILE A 93 -0.67 0.26 3.39
C ILE A 93 -1.01 -0.60 2.19
N ALA A 94 -0.33 -0.37 1.08
CA ALA A 94 -0.44 -1.20 -0.12
C ALA A 94 0.53 -2.38 -0.05
N ALA A 95 0.05 -3.57 -0.40
CA ALA A 95 0.85 -4.78 -0.47
C ALA A 95 0.53 -5.54 -1.76
N GLY A 96 1.52 -5.70 -2.63
CA GLY A 96 1.40 -6.49 -3.86
C GLY A 96 1.36 -7.99 -3.59
N GLU A 97 1.01 -8.77 -4.61
CA GLU A 97 0.83 -10.22 -4.50
C GLU A 97 2.14 -11.02 -4.46
N ASN A 98 3.26 -10.37 -4.78
CA ASN A 98 4.62 -10.90 -4.71
C ASN A 98 4.81 -12.25 -5.43
N GLY A 99 4.29 -12.39 -6.68
CA GLY A 99 4.37 -13.61 -7.48
C GLY A 99 3.47 -14.74 -6.99
N ARG A 100 2.49 -14.45 -6.12
CA ARG A 100 1.52 -15.41 -5.56
C ARG A 100 0.10 -14.92 -5.78
N SER A 101 -0.30 -14.83 -7.05
CA SER A 101 -1.59 -14.26 -7.44
C SER A 101 -2.79 -14.82 -6.67
N TYR A 102 -2.78 -16.12 -6.36
CA TYR A 102 -3.84 -16.77 -5.57
C TYR A 102 -3.98 -16.19 -4.14
N LYS A 103 -2.91 -15.58 -3.60
CA LYS A 103 -2.95 -14.92 -2.29
C LYS A 103 -3.78 -13.64 -2.28
N SER A 104 -4.01 -13.04 -3.44
CA SER A 104 -4.87 -11.85 -3.53
C SER A 104 -6.30 -12.12 -3.08
N GLN A 105 -6.78 -13.37 -3.20
CA GLN A 105 -8.11 -13.80 -2.74
C GLN A 105 -8.12 -14.37 -1.31
N ASP A 106 -6.96 -14.63 -0.73
CA ASP A 106 -6.82 -15.20 0.63
C ASP A 106 -6.84 -14.08 1.67
N LEU A 107 -7.90 -13.95 2.45
CA LEU A 107 -8.02 -12.93 3.49
C LEU A 107 -7.05 -13.15 4.68
N ASP A 108 -6.49 -14.34 4.85
CA ASP A 108 -5.49 -14.62 5.86
C ASP A 108 -4.05 -14.38 5.36
N SER A 109 -3.93 -13.68 4.23
CA SER A 109 -2.68 -13.14 3.68
C SER A 109 -2.78 -11.62 3.52
N TYR A 110 -1.66 -10.93 3.72
CA TYR A 110 -1.55 -9.49 3.43
C TYR A 110 -1.23 -9.19 1.97
N LEU A 111 -0.92 -10.21 1.17
CA LEU A 111 -0.54 -10.05 -0.23
C LEU A 111 -1.73 -9.73 -1.14
N GLY A 112 -1.55 -8.80 -2.08
CA GLY A 112 -2.59 -8.33 -3.01
C GLY A 112 -3.72 -7.57 -2.29
N LYS A 113 -3.36 -6.68 -1.36
CA LYS A 113 -4.28 -5.99 -0.45
C LYS A 113 -3.99 -4.50 -0.31
N ILE A 114 -5.00 -3.76 0.08
CA ILE A 114 -4.84 -2.58 0.92
C ILE A 114 -5.14 -2.99 2.36
N LEU A 115 -4.21 -2.69 3.25
CA LEU A 115 -4.38 -2.87 4.69
C LEU A 115 -4.77 -1.54 5.33
N ARG A 116 -5.49 -1.60 6.46
CA ARG A 116 -5.83 -0.46 7.29
C ARG A 116 -5.59 -0.80 8.75
N VAL A 117 -4.75 -0.02 9.41
CA VAL A 117 -4.34 -0.20 10.80
C VAL A 117 -4.39 1.12 11.57
N ASN A 118 -4.52 1.06 12.87
CA ASN A 118 -4.28 2.22 13.72
C ASN A 118 -2.78 2.61 13.68
N PRO A 119 -2.41 3.84 14.07
CA PRO A 119 -1.01 4.30 14.08
C PRO A 119 -0.05 3.41 14.89
N ASP A 120 -0.56 2.63 15.83
CA ASP A 120 0.20 1.67 16.64
C ASP A 120 0.21 0.23 16.08
N GLY A 121 -0.41 0.01 14.92
CA GLY A 121 -0.53 -1.32 14.27
C GLY A 121 -1.70 -2.16 14.78
N SER A 122 -2.47 -1.70 15.76
CA SER A 122 -3.68 -2.37 16.22
C SER A 122 -4.78 -2.33 15.16
N VAL A 123 -5.80 -3.19 15.33
CA VAL A 123 -6.90 -3.31 14.37
C VAL A 123 -7.93 -2.20 14.62
N PRO A 124 -8.28 -1.38 13.60
CA PRO A 124 -9.39 -0.44 13.69
C PRO A 124 -10.74 -1.16 13.90
N VAL A 125 -11.59 -0.60 14.76
CA VAL A 125 -12.85 -1.21 15.18
C VAL A 125 -13.81 -1.48 13.99
N ASN A 126 -13.77 -0.65 12.98
CA ASN A 126 -14.68 -0.68 11.84
C ASN A 126 -14.03 -1.19 10.54
N ASN A 127 -13.00 -2.01 10.61
CA ASN A 127 -12.51 -2.74 9.45
C ASN A 127 -13.56 -3.75 8.96
N PRO A 128 -13.64 -3.98 7.63
CA PRO A 128 -14.76 -4.70 7.03
C PRO A 128 -14.76 -6.20 7.35
N PHE A 129 -13.60 -6.79 7.64
CA PHE A 129 -13.49 -8.23 7.85
C PHE A 129 -13.30 -8.56 9.33
N THR A 130 -14.20 -9.38 9.87
CA THR A 130 -14.17 -9.85 11.26
C THR A 130 -13.60 -11.26 11.35
N GLY A 131 -13.34 -11.73 12.57
CA GLY A 131 -12.74 -13.05 12.84
C GLY A 131 -11.24 -12.94 13.18
N PRO A 132 -10.59 -14.05 13.52
CA PRO A 132 -9.19 -14.06 13.93
C PRO A 132 -8.23 -13.83 12.73
N GLY A 133 -6.99 -13.50 13.03
CA GLY A 133 -5.91 -13.49 12.06
C GLY A 133 -5.74 -12.18 11.27
N LYS A 134 -5.14 -12.30 10.10
CA LYS A 134 -4.71 -11.18 9.27
C LYS A 134 -5.87 -10.39 8.67
N ARG A 135 -6.99 -11.06 8.40
CA ARG A 135 -8.18 -10.45 7.77
C ARG A 135 -8.67 -9.19 8.48
N GLN A 136 -8.48 -9.11 9.79
CA GLN A 136 -8.90 -7.94 10.56
C GLN A 136 -8.22 -6.63 10.15
N ARG A 137 -7.07 -6.70 9.48
CA ARG A 137 -6.32 -5.55 8.97
C ARG A 137 -6.53 -5.29 7.48
N VAL A 138 -7.24 -6.18 6.79
CA VAL A 138 -7.56 -6.02 5.37
C VAL A 138 -8.65 -4.96 5.21
N TRP A 139 -8.40 -3.98 4.33
CA TRP A 139 -9.38 -3.00 3.90
C TRP A 139 -10.05 -3.42 2.60
N SER A 140 -9.27 -3.77 1.57
CA SER A 140 -9.72 -4.32 0.30
C SER A 140 -8.72 -5.36 -0.23
N TYR A 141 -9.18 -6.23 -1.15
CA TYR A 141 -8.42 -7.36 -1.62
C TYR A 141 -8.66 -7.66 -3.10
N GLY A 142 -7.98 -8.69 -3.62
CA GLY A 142 -8.09 -9.03 -5.04
C GLY A 142 -7.33 -8.04 -5.94
N LEU A 143 -6.21 -7.52 -5.44
CA LEU A 143 -5.30 -6.63 -6.17
C LEU A 143 -4.06 -7.39 -6.62
N ARG A 144 -3.45 -6.98 -7.73
CA ARG A 144 -2.20 -7.55 -8.23
C ARG A 144 -0.98 -6.87 -7.62
N ASN A 145 -0.77 -5.64 -8.01
CA ASN A 145 0.33 -4.82 -7.50
C ASN A 145 -0.15 -3.38 -7.26
N PRO A 146 -0.90 -3.15 -6.19
CA PRO A 146 -1.34 -1.80 -5.82
C PRO A 146 -0.10 -0.96 -5.52
N PHE A 147 0.42 -0.29 -6.56
CA PHE A 147 1.72 0.39 -6.49
C PHE A 147 1.64 1.65 -5.65
N THR A 148 0.58 2.44 -5.87
CA THR A 148 0.27 3.63 -5.09
C THR A 148 -1.24 3.77 -4.89
N PHE A 149 -1.62 4.64 -3.97
CA PHE A 149 -2.99 5.11 -3.83
C PHE A 149 -3.00 6.57 -3.38
N SER A 150 -4.16 7.22 -3.48
CA SER A 150 -4.32 8.59 -3.02
C SER A 150 -5.71 8.81 -2.43
N PHE A 151 -5.78 9.62 -1.39
CA PHE A 151 -7.05 10.14 -0.87
C PHE A 151 -7.41 11.45 -1.57
N GLN A 152 -8.66 11.53 -2.08
CA GLN A 152 -9.16 12.77 -2.64
C GLN A 152 -9.34 13.81 -1.52
N PRO A 153 -8.67 14.97 -1.61
CA PRO A 153 -8.90 16.06 -0.67
C PRO A 153 -10.38 16.41 -0.56
N SER A 154 -10.84 16.84 0.59
CA SER A 154 -12.21 17.22 0.92
C SER A 154 -13.29 16.13 0.89
N THR A 155 -13.19 15.09 0.08
CA THR A 155 -14.17 14.00 0.03
C THR A 155 -13.72 12.74 0.79
N GLY A 156 -12.40 12.56 0.93
CA GLY A 156 -11.80 11.37 1.55
C GLY A 156 -11.91 10.10 0.70
N LYS A 157 -12.33 10.18 -0.57
CA LYS A 157 -12.36 9.02 -1.46
C LYS A 157 -10.96 8.46 -1.65
N LEU A 158 -10.85 7.14 -1.61
CA LEU A 158 -9.60 6.39 -1.80
C LEU A 158 -9.57 5.78 -3.20
N PHE A 159 -8.55 6.13 -3.98
CA PHE A 159 -8.30 5.52 -5.29
C PHE A 159 -6.95 4.84 -5.30
N ILE A 160 -6.93 3.59 -5.80
CA ILE A 160 -5.75 2.74 -5.89
C ILE A 160 -5.31 2.66 -7.36
N ASN A 161 -4.01 2.78 -7.59
CA ASN A 161 -3.38 2.48 -8.88
C ASN A 161 -2.84 1.05 -8.81
N ASP A 162 -3.52 0.12 -9.48
CA ASP A 162 -3.15 -1.30 -9.52
C ASP A 162 -2.52 -1.65 -10.86
N VAL A 163 -1.25 -2.04 -10.83
CA VAL A 163 -0.51 -2.41 -12.04
C VAL A 163 -0.99 -3.76 -12.55
N GLY A 164 -1.50 -3.75 -13.78
CA GLY A 164 -2.00 -4.92 -14.47
C GLY A 164 -0.94 -5.92 -14.91
N GLU A 165 -1.36 -7.02 -15.51
CA GLU A 165 -0.44 -8.04 -16.02
C GLU A 165 -0.19 -7.88 -17.52
N ILE A 166 -1.26 -7.99 -18.32
CA ILE A 166 -1.16 -7.98 -19.79
C ILE A 166 -2.34 -7.30 -20.48
N THR A 167 -3.41 -7.02 -19.76
CA THR A 167 -4.66 -6.55 -20.37
C THR A 167 -4.96 -5.10 -20.01
N TYR A 168 -5.01 -4.76 -18.75
CA TYR A 168 -5.41 -3.43 -18.29
C TYR A 168 -4.59 -2.95 -17.09
N GLU A 169 -4.30 -1.65 -17.09
CA GLU A 169 -3.93 -0.88 -15.90
C GLU A 169 -5.21 -0.35 -15.25
N GLU A 170 -5.29 -0.34 -13.92
CA GLU A 170 -6.53 -0.06 -13.22
C GLU A 170 -6.42 1.07 -12.19
N ILE A 171 -7.47 1.89 -12.12
CA ILE A 171 -7.74 2.78 -11.00
C ILE A 171 -8.98 2.25 -10.29
N ASN A 172 -8.81 1.80 -9.07
CA ASN A 172 -9.84 1.15 -8.27
C ASN A 172 -10.36 2.10 -7.17
N ASP A 173 -11.69 2.29 -7.07
CA ASP A 173 -12.32 3.03 -5.97
C ASP A 173 -12.46 2.11 -4.74
N ALA A 174 -11.62 2.33 -3.74
CA ALA A 174 -11.62 1.62 -2.47
C ALA A 174 -12.16 2.47 -1.30
N THR A 175 -12.94 3.50 -1.59
CA THR A 175 -13.53 4.39 -0.58
C THR A 175 -14.33 3.60 0.47
N THR A 176 -15.05 2.57 0.03
CA THR A 176 -15.71 1.62 0.92
C THR A 176 -14.83 0.40 1.12
N GLY A 177 -14.60 0.00 2.36
CA GLY A 177 -13.90 -1.24 2.67
C GLY A 177 -14.68 -2.50 2.32
N GLY A 178 -13.97 -3.62 2.17
CA GLY A 178 -14.56 -4.93 1.86
C GLY A 178 -14.58 -5.28 0.37
N ASN A 179 -14.14 -4.38 -0.51
CA ASN A 179 -14.13 -4.58 -1.95
C ASN A 179 -13.17 -5.70 -2.36
N ASN A 180 -13.65 -6.59 -3.26
CA ASN A 180 -12.85 -7.54 -4.00
C ASN A 180 -12.70 -7.07 -5.44
N PHE A 181 -11.47 -6.74 -5.86
CA PHE A 181 -11.19 -6.26 -7.22
C PHE A 181 -10.89 -7.36 -8.24
N GLY A 182 -10.97 -8.63 -7.80
CA GLY A 182 -11.06 -9.79 -8.70
C GLY A 182 -9.76 -10.49 -9.05
N TRP A 183 -8.59 -9.86 -8.90
CA TRP A 183 -7.33 -10.51 -9.24
C TRP A 183 -7.12 -11.83 -8.46
N PRO A 184 -6.68 -12.94 -9.09
CA PRO A 184 -6.29 -13.09 -10.51
C PRO A 184 -7.41 -13.54 -11.45
N ALA A 185 -8.64 -13.69 -10.99
CA ALA A 185 -9.75 -14.16 -11.80
C ALA A 185 -10.27 -13.09 -12.79
N ALA A 186 -10.05 -11.83 -12.48
CA ALA A 186 -10.39 -10.69 -13.32
C ALA A 186 -9.21 -9.71 -13.43
N GLU A 187 -9.04 -9.11 -14.59
CA GLU A 187 -8.19 -7.98 -14.91
C GLU A 187 -9.02 -7.05 -15.82
N GLY A 188 -9.31 -5.83 -15.37
CA GLY A 188 -10.25 -4.94 -16.00
C GLY A 188 -11.71 -5.22 -15.63
N ILE A 189 -12.62 -4.94 -16.57
CA ILE A 189 -14.07 -5.06 -16.34
C ILE A 189 -14.49 -6.54 -16.38
N SER A 190 -15.14 -6.99 -15.32
CA SER A 190 -15.72 -8.33 -15.17
C SER A 190 -17.24 -8.29 -15.17
N THR A 191 -17.86 -9.37 -15.65
CA THR A 191 -19.30 -9.62 -15.52
C THR A 191 -19.65 -10.40 -14.24
N ASP A 192 -18.67 -10.90 -13.52
CA ASP A 192 -18.87 -11.54 -12.22
C ASP A 192 -19.18 -10.50 -11.15
N THR A 193 -20.38 -10.55 -10.60
CA THR A 193 -20.87 -9.61 -9.59
C THR A 193 -20.23 -9.76 -8.21
N ASN A 194 -19.40 -10.78 -8.00
CA ASN A 194 -18.59 -10.92 -6.80
C ASN A 194 -17.39 -9.96 -6.79
N PHE A 195 -17.05 -9.37 -7.93
CA PHE A 195 -15.95 -8.43 -8.08
C PHE A 195 -16.45 -7.01 -8.27
N VAL A 196 -15.68 -6.07 -7.74
CA VAL A 196 -15.88 -4.64 -7.98
C VAL A 196 -15.04 -4.24 -9.19
N ASN A 197 -15.70 -3.74 -10.23
CA ASN A 197 -15.00 -3.28 -11.42
C ASN A 197 -14.15 -2.02 -11.13
N PRO A 198 -13.03 -1.83 -11.84
CA PRO A 198 -12.24 -0.62 -11.72
C PRO A 198 -13.09 0.62 -12.04
N TYR A 199 -12.82 1.71 -11.34
CA TYR A 199 -13.41 3.02 -11.62
C TYR A 199 -12.99 3.51 -13.01
N TYR A 200 -11.73 3.24 -13.36
CA TYR A 200 -11.17 3.52 -14.68
C TYR A 200 -10.11 2.48 -15.02
N ASN A 201 -10.02 2.08 -16.28
CA ASN A 201 -8.98 1.23 -16.78
C ASN A 201 -8.54 1.67 -18.18
N TYR A 202 -7.30 1.36 -18.53
CA TYR A 202 -6.77 1.55 -19.87
C TYR A 202 -5.91 0.36 -20.29
N ILE A 203 -5.78 0.17 -21.60
CA ILE A 203 -5.09 -1.01 -22.14
C ILE A 203 -3.63 -1.03 -21.74
N HIS A 204 -3.18 -2.14 -21.19
CA HIS A 204 -1.76 -2.41 -20.95
C HIS A 204 -1.01 -2.57 -22.28
N GLY A 205 0.13 -1.90 -22.43
CA GLY A 205 0.94 -1.99 -23.62
C GLY A 205 1.83 -0.78 -23.85
N THR A 206 2.50 -0.74 -25.02
CA THR A 206 3.48 0.31 -25.38
C THR A 206 3.06 1.15 -26.58
N ALA A 207 1.89 0.90 -27.17
CA ALA A 207 1.37 1.69 -28.28
C ALA A 207 0.78 3.05 -27.79
N SER A 208 0.51 3.95 -28.74
CA SER A 208 -0.11 5.25 -28.40
C SER A 208 -1.45 5.05 -27.72
N GLY A 209 -1.67 5.70 -26.59
CA GLY A 209 -2.87 5.57 -25.75
C GLY A 209 -2.90 4.34 -24.83
N GLN A 210 -1.78 3.60 -24.76
CA GLN A 210 -1.56 2.50 -23.83
C GLN A 210 -0.54 2.89 -22.76
N GLY A 211 -0.42 2.09 -21.71
CA GLY A 211 0.61 2.20 -20.68
C GLY A 211 1.04 0.85 -20.18
N CYS A 212 2.29 0.72 -19.76
CA CYS A 212 2.84 -0.55 -19.32
C CYS A 212 2.92 -0.69 -17.79
N ALA A 213 2.60 0.36 -17.06
CA ALA A 213 2.45 0.36 -15.60
C ALA A 213 1.81 1.66 -15.13
N ILE A 214 0.82 1.57 -14.27
CA ILE A 214 0.27 2.71 -13.53
C ILE A 214 1.01 2.85 -12.21
N THR A 215 1.92 3.83 -12.11
CA THR A 215 2.81 3.96 -10.95
C THR A 215 2.45 5.11 -10.01
N GLY A 216 1.47 5.91 -10.36
CA GLY A 216 1.05 7.01 -9.50
C GLY A 216 -0.09 7.83 -10.05
N GLY A 217 -0.75 8.54 -9.15
CA GLY A 217 -1.81 9.48 -9.45
C GLY A 217 -2.01 10.42 -8.27
N THR A 218 -2.50 11.62 -8.57
CA THR A 218 -2.88 12.59 -7.55
C THR A 218 -4.12 13.34 -7.99
N PHE A 219 -4.82 13.92 -7.03
CA PHE A 219 -5.99 14.73 -7.31
C PHE A 219 -5.59 16.18 -7.61
N PHE A 220 -6.12 16.70 -8.70
CA PHE A 220 -6.08 18.14 -8.93
C PHE A 220 -7.15 18.80 -8.04
N ASN A 221 -6.69 19.68 -7.15
CA ASN A 221 -7.55 20.44 -6.25
C ASN A 221 -7.22 21.94 -6.46
N PRO A 222 -7.92 22.61 -7.42
CA PRO A 222 -7.68 24.01 -7.76
C PRO A 222 -8.05 24.99 -6.63
#